data_755453e177000fc2b88076d11693a57a
#
_entry.id   755453e177000fc2b88076d11693a57a
#
_cell.length_a   1.000
_cell.length_b   1.000
_cell.length_c   1.000
_cell.angle_alpha   90.00
_cell.angle_beta   90.00
_cell.angle_gamma   90.00
#
_symmetry.space_group_name_H-M   'P 1'
#
loop_
_entity.id
_entity.type
_entity.pdbx_description
1 polymer ?
#
loop_
_entity_poly.entity_id
_entity_poly.type
_entity_poly.pdbx_seq_one_letter_code
_entity_poly.pdbx_strand_id
1 'polypeptide(L)'
;MKSMGRWAVAVGLAAIIIFEVRMHTGDSVVEAQTHKPVVATRLFTGSDGQTHAEKVEIKLAGKDPLNEVSDMLKVTGAEIHRNPPGFVNDWHTATRRQYVITLSGRGEIEVAGGRKIPLGPGDILLAEDVTGKGHISRTIGNEDRVTVQLPLAAAP
;
A
#
# COMPACT_ATOMS: atom_id res chain seq x y z
N MET A 1 -77.18 -63.28 9.07
CA MET A 1 -76.94 -62.40 7.95
C MET A 1 -75.48 -61.97 7.99
N LYS A 2 -74.71 -62.35 6.99
CA LYS A 2 -73.23 -62.34 6.95
C LYS A 2 -72.76 -61.05 6.27
N SER A 3 -71.89 -60.24 6.94
CA SER A 3 -71.21 -59.15 6.38
C SER A 3 -69.78 -59.58 5.95
N MET A 4 -69.51 -59.34 4.67
CA MET A 4 -68.25 -59.67 4.05
C MET A 4 -67.25 -58.54 4.29
N GLY A 5 -66.13 -58.85 4.96
CA GLY A 5 -65.02 -57.96 5.15
C GLY A 5 -64.18 -57.84 3.88
N ARG A 6 -63.91 -56.63 3.48
CA ARG A 6 -62.97 -56.30 2.35
C ARG A 6 -61.56 -56.16 2.92
N TRP A 7 -60.67 -57.02 2.44
CA TRP A 7 -59.23 -56.91 2.72
C TRP A 7 -58.63 -55.87 1.71
N ALA A 8 -58.07 -54.78 2.21
CA ALA A 8 -57.29 -53.84 1.43
C ALA A 8 -55.80 -54.28 1.48
N VAL A 9 -55.27 -54.60 0.30
CA VAL A 9 -53.85 -54.89 0.12
C VAL A 9 -53.11 -53.52 -0.02
N ALA A 10 -52.28 -53.17 0.98
CA ALA A 10 -51.41 -52.01 0.90
C ALA A 10 -50.14 -52.42 0.13
N VAL A 11 -49.99 -51.87 -1.08
CA VAL A 11 -48.74 -51.96 -1.85
C VAL A 11 -47.82 -50.89 -1.36
N GLY A 12 -46.76 -51.28 -0.62
CA GLY A 12 -45.71 -50.39 -0.20
C GLY A 12 -44.78 -50.02 -1.34
N LEU A 13 -44.78 -48.74 -1.71
CA LEU A 13 -43.80 -48.18 -2.61
C LEU A 13 -42.50 -47.95 -1.81
N ALA A 14 -41.49 -48.80 -2.05
CA ALA A 14 -40.13 -48.55 -1.58
C ALA A 14 -39.53 -47.44 -2.47
N ALA A 15 -39.41 -46.25 -1.92
CA ALA A 15 -38.66 -45.15 -2.55
C ALA A 15 -37.16 -45.44 -2.43
N ILE A 16 -36.54 -45.83 -3.53
CA ILE A 16 -35.08 -45.93 -3.62
C ILE A 16 -34.54 -44.47 -3.72
N ILE A 17 -33.99 -44.00 -2.61
CA ILE A 17 -33.24 -42.73 -2.59
C ILE A 17 -31.87 -42.99 -3.19
N ILE A 18 -31.69 -42.64 -4.47
CA ILE A 18 -30.38 -42.61 -5.12
C ILE A 18 -29.67 -41.38 -4.59
N PHE A 19 -28.68 -41.63 -3.72
CA PHE A 19 -27.78 -40.55 -3.24
C PHE A 19 -26.75 -40.33 -4.34
N GLU A 20 -27.00 -39.33 -5.21
CA GLU A 20 -25.98 -38.85 -6.12
C GLU A 20 -24.88 -38.15 -5.32
N VAL A 21 -23.76 -38.82 -5.11
CA VAL A 21 -22.52 -38.18 -4.65
C VAL A 21 -21.98 -37.34 -5.81
N ARG A 22 -22.40 -36.10 -5.84
CA ARG A 22 -21.78 -35.10 -6.71
C ARG A 22 -20.38 -34.86 -6.17
N MET A 23 -19.37 -35.51 -6.74
CA MET A 23 -17.98 -35.12 -6.56
C MET A 23 -17.86 -33.69 -7.14
N HIS A 24 -17.84 -32.70 -6.25
CA HIS A 24 -17.33 -31.40 -6.57
C HIS A 24 -15.83 -31.60 -6.80
N THR A 25 -15.41 -31.74 -8.05
CA THR A 25 -14.07 -31.37 -8.46
C THR A 25 -14.00 -29.86 -8.31
N GLY A 26 -13.61 -29.44 -7.09
CA GLY A 26 -13.35 -28.03 -6.83
C GLY A 26 -12.13 -27.63 -7.62
N ASP A 27 -12.32 -27.18 -8.84
CA ASP A 27 -11.39 -26.22 -9.41
C ASP A 27 -11.48 -24.98 -8.50
N SER A 28 -10.62 -24.95 -7.49
CA SER A 28 -10.34 -23.73 -6.76
C SER A 28 -9.70 -22.78 -7.77
N VAL A 29 -10.55 -21.97 -8.39
CA VAL A 29 -10.08 -20.76 -9.07
C VAL A 29 -9.39 -19.96 -7.98
N VAL A 30 -8.07 -20.04 -7.93
CA VAL A 30 -7.26 -19.13 -7.10
C VAL A 30 -7.53 -17.75 -7.68
N GLU A 31 -8.46 -17.05 -7.07
CA GLU A 31 -8.74 -15.66 -7.39
C GLU A 31 -7.42 -14.91 -7.16
N ALA A 32 -6.86 -14.35 -8.24
CA ALA A 32 -5.61 -13.62 -8.17
C ALA A 32 -5.79 -12.51 -7.13
N GLN A 33 -5.08 -12.61 -6.00
CA GLN A 33 -5.10 -11.57 -4.98
C GLN A 33 -4.58 -10.29 -5.63
N THR A 34 -5.47 -9.32 -5.84
CA THR A 34 -5.08 -7.99 -6.29
C THR A 34 -4.42 -7.28 -5.11
N HIS A 35 -3.10 -7.26 -5.09
CA HIS A 35 -2.34 -6.54 -4.08
C HIS A 35 -2.53 -5.02 -4.25
N LYS A 36 -2.71 -4.32 -3.13
CA LYS A 36 -2.73 -2.86 -3.14
C LYS A 36 -1.35 -2.35 -3.57
N PRO A 37 -1.27 -1.46 -4.59
CA PRO A 37 0.02 -0.95 -5.05
C PRO A 37 0.79 -0.24 -3.92
N VAL A 38 2.09 -0.43 -3.90
CA VAL A 38 3.00 0.35 -3.03
C VAL A 38 3.25 1.69 -3.71
N VAL A 39 2.92 2.78 -3.02
CA VAL A 39 2.94 4.12 -3.61
C VAL A 39 3.85 5.04 -2.80
N ALA A 40 4.72 5.77 -3.49
CA ALA A 40 5.47 6.89 -2.92
C ALA A 40 4.83 8.23 -3.31
N THR A 41 4.99 9.24 -2.46
CA THR A 41 4.77 10.62 -2.83
C THR A 41 6.07 11.18 -3.39
N ARG A 42 6.09 11.59 -4.64
CA ARG A 42 7.24 12.22 -5.27
C ARG A 42 7.13 13.73 -5.17
N LEU A 43 8.19 14.39 -4.71
CA LEU A 43 8.39 15.84 -4.82
C LEU A 43 9.35 16.11 -5.97
N PHE A 44 9.00 17.07 -6.81
CA PHE A 44 9.86 17.46 -7.94
C PHE A 44 9.71 18.95 -8.24
N THR A 45 10.75 19.56 -8.80
CA THR A 45 10.71 20.94 -9.26
C THR A 45 10.08 21.00 -10.63
N GLY A 46 8.99 21.75 -10.77
CA GLY A 46 8.34 22.01 -12.05
C GLY A 46 9.07 23.06 -12.88
N SER A 47 8.64 23.27 -14.13
CA SER A 47 9.17 24.30 -15.04
C SER A 47 8.92 25.74 -14.53
N ASP A 48 8.00 25.91 -13.60
CA ASP A 48 7.69 27.17 -12.90
C ASP A 48 8.63 27.43 -11.71
N GLY A 49 9.63 26.57 -11.46
CA GLY A 49 10.54 26.67 -10.33
C GLY A 49 9.93 26.36 -8.98
N GLN A 50 8.69 25.84 -8.95
CA GLN A 50 8.01 25.45 -7.71
C GLN A 50 8.12 23.96 -7.48
N THR A 51 8.05 23.55 -6.20
CA THR A 51 7.92 22.13 -5.86
C THR A 51 6.48 21.67 -5.98
N HIS A 52 6.30 20.61 -6.74
CA HIS A 52 5.04 19.91 -6.93
C HIS A 52 5.11 18.53 -6.30
N ALA A 53 3.94 17.92 -6.08
CA ALA A 53 3.85 16.57 -5.55
C ALA A 53 2.87 15.72 -6.36
N GLU A 54 3.28 14.48 -6.63
CA GLU A 54 2.47 13.47 -7.30
C GLU A 54 2.59 12.11 -6.58
N LYS A 55 1.67 11.18 -6.87
CA LYS A 55 1.79 9.80 -6.44
C LYS A 55 2.44 9.00 -7.54
N VAL A 56 3.47 8.23 -7.18
CA VAL A 56 4.17 7.31 -8.08
C VAL A 56 4.12 5.90 -7.51
N GLU A 57 3.82 4.94 -8.36
CA GLU A 57 3.81 3.54 -7.97
C GLU A 57 5.24 2.98 -7.97
N ILE A 58 5.60 2.31 -6.88
CA ILE A 58 6.83 1.50 -6.82
C ILE A 58 6.51 0.17 -7.46
N LYS A 59 7.05 -0.07 -8.65
CA LYS A 59 6.85 -1.31 -9.38
C LYS A 59 7.44 -2.47 -8.58
N LEU A 60 6.61 -3.45 -8.32
CA LEU A 60 6.99 -4.72 -7.72
C LEU A 60 6.87 -5.81 -8.77
N ALA A 61 7.79 -6.75 -8.76
CA ALA A 61 7.75 -7.92 -9.61
C ALA A 61 8.23 -9.14 -8.83
N GLY A 62 7.73 -10.32 -9.17
CA GLY A 62 8.12 -11.57 -8.54
C GLY A 62 7.70 -12.76 -9.37
N LYS A 63 8.44 -13.85 -9.25
CA LYS A 63 8.04 -15.15 -9.83
C LYS A 63 7.02 -15.88 -8.94
N ASP A 64 6.99 -15.50 -7.67
CA ASP A 64 6.07 -16.01 -6.66
C ASP A 64 5.06 -14.91 -6.34
N PRO A 65 3.74 -15.14 -6.56
CA PRO A 65 2.71 -14.15 -6.23
C PRO A 65 2.64 -13.81 -4.73
N LEU A 66 3.29 -14.60 -3.87
CA LEU A 66 3.39 -14.32 -2.44
C LEU A 66 4.65 -13.51 -2.06
N ASN A 67 5.54 -13.23 -3.01
CA ASN A 67 6.79 -12.51 -2.77
C ASN A 67 7.16 -11.65 -3.96
N GLU A 68 6.61 -10.43 -3.98
CA GLU A 68 6.93 -9.41 -4.96
C GLU A 68 8.00 -8.46 -4.42
N VAL A 69 8.99 -8.12 -5.23
CA VAL A 69 10.08 -7.21 -4.86
C VAL A 69 10.25 -6.11 -5.90
N SER A 70 10.68 -4.93 -5.47
CA SER A 70 11.10 -3.87 -6.39
C SER A 70 12.49 -4.17 -6.97
N ASP A 71 12.85 -3.46 -8.01
CA ASP A 71 14.27 -3.34 -8.37
C ASP A 71 15.07 -2.84 -7.17
N MET A 72 16.33 -3.27 -7.10
CA MET A 72 17.23 -2.82 -6.03
C MET A 72 17.46 -1.31 -6.12
N LEU A 73 17.12 -0.59 -5.05
CA LEU A 73 17.39 0.83 -4.94
C LEU A 73 18.91 1.05 -4.80
N LYS A 74 19.50 1.80 -5.73
CA LYS A 74 20.92 2.18 -5.65
C LYS A 74 21.06 3.36 -4.71
N VAL A 75 21.34 3.08 -3.45
CA VAL A 75 21.54 4.08 -2.39
C VAL A 75 23.01 4.21 -2.02
N THR A 76 23.43 5.39 -1.54
CA THR A 76 24.79 5.64 -1.07
C THR A 76 24.96 5.41 0.43
N GLY A 77 23.85 5.20 1.14
CA GLY A 77 23.82 4.94 2.58
C GLY A 77 22.41 5.01 3.13
N ALA A 78 22.30 4.99 4.47
CA ALA A 78 21.05 5.18 5.18
C ALA A 78 21.30 6.04 6.42
N GLU A 79 20.39 6.97 6.72
CA GLU A 79 20.43 7.84 7.89
C GLU A 79 19.12 7.71 8.67
N ILE A 80 19.21 7.71 10.01
CA ILE A 80 18.04 7.80 10.88
C ILE A 80 17.94 9.23 11.40
N HIS A 81 16.81 9.86 11.15
CA HIS A 81 16.52 11.21 11.62
C HIS A 81 15.43 11.18 12.68
N ARG A 82 15.57 12.03 13.69
CA ARG A 82 14.55 12.30 14.70
C ARG A 82 14.27 13.79 14.76
N ASN A 83 13.01 14.15 14.59
CA ASN A 83 12.53 15.52 14.68
C ASN A 83 11.50 15.63 15.81
N PRO A 84 11.71 16.48 16.83
CA PRO A 84 10.78 16.60 17.95
C PRO A 84 9.45 17.23 17.54
N PRO A 85 8.41 17.15 18.41
CA PRO A 85 7.17 17.89 18.23
C PRO A 85 7.42 19.38 17.97
N GLY A 86 6.68 19.95 17.03
CA GLY A 86 6.81 21.36 16.65
C GLY A 86 8.03 21.70 15.79
N PHE A 87 8.86 20.73 15.41
CA PHE A 87 9.93 20.95 14.46
C PHE A 87 9.38 21.45 13.12
N VAL A 88 9.98 22.54 12.61
CA VAL A 88 9.68 23.10 11.29
C VAL A 88 11.02 23.35 10.57
N ASN A 89 11.16 22.76 9.41
CA ASN A 89 12.17 23.15 8.43
C ASN A 89 11.45 23.98 7.35
N ASP A 90 11.69 25.29 7.36
CA ASP A 90 11.02 26.23 6.46
C ASP A 90 11.43 25.99 5.01
N TRP A 91 11.00 26.83 4.06
CA TRP A 91 11.25 26.63 2.63
C TRP A 91 12.69 26.22 2.33
N HIS A 92 12.85 24.99 1.87
CA HIS A 92 14.15 24.41 1.51
C HIS A 92 13.97 23.37 0.40
N THR A 93 14.99 23.18 -0.40
CA THR A 93 15.07 22.10 -1.38
C THR A 93 15.58 20.83 -0.71
N ALA A 94 15.27 19.68 -1.28
CA ALA A 94 15.96 18.47 -0.91
C ALA A 94 17.47 18.62 -1.15
N THR A 95 18.29 18.30 -0.16
CA THR A 95 19.77 18.42 -0.29
C THR A 95 20.34 17.48 -1.36
N ARG A 96 19.59 16.42 -1.65
CA ARG A 96 19.91 15.35 -2.59
C ARG A 96 18.64 14.57 -2.94
N ARG A 97 18.66 13.86 -4.05
CA ARG A 97 17.58 12.91 -4.35
C ARG A 97 17.62 11.78 -3.34
N GLN A 98 16.50 11.49 -2.69
CA GLN A 98 16.42 10.49 -1.64
C GLN A 98 15.02 9.99 -1.40
N TYR A 99 14.91 8.77 -0.90
CA TYR A 99 13.70 8.32 -0.23
C TYR A 99 13.72 8.71 1.24
N VAL A 100 12.56 9.10 1.77
CA VAL A 100 12.32 9.35 3.19
C VAL A 100 11.14 8.49 3.62
N ILE A 101 11.37 7.54 4.51
CA ILE A 101 10.34 6.62 5.01
C ILE A 101 10.05 6.99 6.45
N THR A 102 8.80 7.28 6.77
CA THR A 102 8.39 7.55 8.14
C THR A 102 8.25 6.24 8.90
N LEU A 103 9.01 6.08 9.98
CA LEU A 103 8.95 4.91 10.87
C LEU A 103 7.93 5.12 12.00
N SER A 104 7.94 6.29 12.63
CA SER A 104 7.02 6.64 13.72
C SER A 104 6.74 8.14 13.74
N GLY A 105 5.72 8.54 14.50
CA GLY A 105 5.26 9.91 14.53
C GLY A 105 4.59 10.34 13.23
N ARG A 106 4.34 11.63 13.09
CA ARG A 106 3.67 12.21 11.93
C ARG A 106 4.39 13.45 11.42
N GLY A 107 4.39 13.63 10.13
CA GLY A 107 4.88 14.84 9.49
C GLY A 107 3.91 15.40 8.46
N GLU A 108 4.22 16.56 7.97
CA GLU A 108 3.52 17.24 6.89
C GLU A 108 4.54 17.92 5.98
N ILE A 109 4.36 17.78 4.69
CA ILE A 109 5.08 18.54 3.67
C ILE A 109 4.12 19.56 3.08
N GLU A 110 4.56 20.84 2.97
CA GLU A 110 3.83 21.86 2.26
C GLU A 110 4.60 22.24 0.98
N VAL A 111 3.90 22.15 -0.14
CA VAL A 111 4.43 22.50 -1.46
C VAL A 111 3.74 23.75 -2.02
N ALA A 112 4.10 24.16 -3.24
CA ALA A 112 3.51 25.31 -3.91
C ALA A 112 1.98 25.35 -3.81
N GLY A 113 1.43 26.57 -3.70
CA GLY A 113 0.00 26.80 -3.55
C GLY A 113 -0.56 26.44 -2.15
N GLY A 114 0.31 26.18 -1.17
CA GLY A 114 -0.09 25.83 0.19
C GLY A 114 -0.66 24.42 0.34
N ARG A 115 -0.48 23.55 -0.67
CA ARG A 115 -0.92 22.16 -0.61
C ARG A 115 -0.13 21.38 0.44
N LYS A 116 -0.83 20.81 1.39
CA LYS A 116 -0.28 20.02 2.48
C LYS A 116 -0.44 18.52 2.24
N ILE A 117 0.61 17.78 2.53
CA ILE A 117 0.71 16.33 2.32
C ILE A 117 1.06 15.69 3.65
N PRO A 118 0.13 14.99 4.29
CA PRO A 118 0.42 14.30 5.53
C PRO A 118 1.31 13.09 5.26
N LEU A 119 2.20 12.80 6.22
CA LEU A 119 3.10 11.65 6.24
C LEU A 119 3.01 10.97 7.60
N GLY A 120 2.62 9.71 7.61
CA GLY A 120 2.56 8.86 8.79
C GLY A 120 3.47 7.63 8.68
N PRO A 121 3.48 6.74 9.67
CA PRO A 121 4.25 5.51 9.63
C PRO A 121 3.93 4.67 8.40
N GLY A 122 4.98 4.24 7.68
CA GLY A 122 4.87 3.49 6.43
C GLY A 122 4.76 4.36 5.17
N ASP A 123 4.51 5.67 5.29
CA ASP A 123 4.50 6.56 4.13
C ASP A 123 5.91 6.75 3.56
N ILE A 124 5.99 6.67 2.24
CA ILE A 124 7.22 6.80 1.46
C ILE A 124 7.18 8.12 0.72
N LEU A 125 8.19 8.97 0.94
CA LEU A 125 8.43 10.20 0.20
C LEU A 125 9.66 10.00 -0.69
N LEU A 126 9.56 10.35 -1.98
CA LEU A 126 10.68 10.48 -2.90
C LEU A 126 10.94 11.97 -3.13
N ALA A 127 11.96 12.50 -2.47
CA ALA A 127 12.36 13.90 -2.59
C ALA A 127 13.34 14.05 -3.75
N GLU A 128 12.89 14.74 -4.82
CA GLU A 128 13.66 15.03 -6.03
C GLU A 128 13.64 16.53 -6.37
N ASP A 129 13.07 17.35 -5.52
CA ASP A 129 13.03 18.81 -5.63
C ASP A 129 14.33 19.46 -5.14
N VAL A 130 15.44 19.10 -5.79
CA VAL A 130 16.80 19.54 -5.44
C VAL A 130 17.12 20.97 -5.91
N THR A 131 16.19 21.64 -6.57
CA THR A 131 16.31 23.00 -7.08
C THR A 131 15.01 23.76 -6.85
N GLY A 132 14.98 25.06 -7.19
CA GLY A 132 13.78 25.89 -7.11
C GLY A 132 13.46 26.34 -5.69
N LYS A 133 12.17 26.58 -5.40
CA LYS A 133 11.72 27.09 -4.11
C LYS A 133 11.77 26.05 -2.99
N GLY A 134 11.63 24.77 -3.33
CA GLY A 134 11.56 23.69 -2.35
C GLY A 134 10.19 23.56 -1.67
N HIS A 135 10.21 23.00 -0.49
CA HIS A 135 9.04 22.67 0.34
C HIS A 135 9.28 23.03 1.81
N ILE A 136 8.22 22.99 2.61
CA ILE A 136 8.31 23.09 4.07
C ILE A 136 8.07 21.70 4.65
N SER A 137 8.85 21.29 5.66
CA SER A 137 8.67 20.04 6.40
C SER A 137 8.32 20.33 7.85
N ARG A 138 7.31 19.63 8.41
CA ARG A 138 6.89 19.80 9.80
C ARG A 138 6.73 18.46 10.50
N THR A 139 7.02 18.43 11.80
CA THR A 139 6.55 17.35 12.69
C THR A 139 5.21 17.76 13.24
N ILE A 140 4.21 16.87 13.12
CA ILE A 140 2.82 17.09 13.54
C ILE A 140 2.48 16.22 14.73
N GLY A 141 1.73 16.78 15.66
CA GLY A 141 1.33 16.09 16.90
C GLY A 141 2.32 16.30 18.02
N ASN A 142 2.31 15.40 19.00
CA ASN A 142 3.07 15.51 20.27
C ASN A 142 4.15 14.43 20.44
N GLU A 143 4.46 13.72 19.36
CA GLU A 143 5.48 12.65 19.34
C GLU A 143 6.63 13.02 18.40
N ASP A 144 7.82 12.48 18.68
CA ASP A 144 8.94 12.57 17.77
C ASP A 144 8.60 11.89 16.45
N ARG A 145 8.89 12.54 15.34
CA ARG A 145 8.89 11.91 14.04
C ARG A 145 10.25 11.28 13.77
N VAL A 146 10.27 9.96 13.57
CA VAL A 146 11.46 9.21 13.19
C VAL A 146 11.36 8.76 11.75
N THR A 147 12.41 9.00 10.96
CA THR A 147 12.46 8.63 9.55
C THR A 147 13.75 7.90 9.21
N VAL A 148 13.70 7.04 8.21
CA VAL A 148 14.87 6.57 7.46
C VAL A 148 14.99 7.41 6.20
N GLN A 149 16.19 7.93 5.96
CA GLN A 149 16.54 8.61 4.72
C GLN A 149 17.54 7.75 3.93
N LEU A 150 17.23 7.53 2.66
CA LEU A 150 18.00 6.70 1.75
C LEU A 150 18.46 7.55 0.55
N PRO A 151 19.64 8.18 0.65
CA PRO A 151 20.19 8.97 -0.46
C PRO A 151 20.40 8.10 -1.69
N LEU A 152 19.88 8.56 -2.83
CA LEU A 152 20.05 7.85 -4.10
C LEU A 152 21.41 8.15 -4.72
N ALA A 153 22.03 7.13 -5.29
CA ALA A 153 23.20 7.32 -6.14
C ALA A 153 22.83 8.18 -7.35
N ALA A 154 23.81 8.93 -7.85
CA ALA A 154 23.63 9.64 -9.13
C ALA A 154 23.23 8.63 -10.21
N ALA A 155 22.34 9.04 -11.12
CA ALA A 155 22.11 8.24 -12.32
C ALA A 155 23.41 8.15 -13.14
N PRO A 156 23.70 6.98 -13.72
CA PRO A 156 24.88 6.82 -14.56
C PRO A 156 24.84 7.69 -15.81
#